data_c8bb51a6bddab1caba214d2e43ee03de
#
_entry.id   c8bb51a6bddab1caba214d2e43ee03de
#
_cell.length_a   1.000
_cell.length_b   1.000
_cell.length_c   1.000
_cell.angle_alpha   90.00
_cell.angle_beta   90.00
_cell.angle_gamma   90.00
#
_symmetry.space_group_name_H-M   'P 1'
#
loop_
_entity.id
_entity.type
_entity.pdbx_description
1 polymer ?
#
loop_
_entity_poly.entity_id
_entity_poly.type
_entity_poly.pdbx_seq_one_letter_code
_entity_poly.pdbx_strand_id
1 'polypeptide(L)'
;MPDPFKFELVSPERLLVSGEVEQVLVPGAEGDMTVLAHHAPVLSTLKPGVLDIGYPSGEHQRFFLRGGFAEVNPAGLIVLAETAIDLVELDAGQLAQAIKDAEEDVAVASEDTARDRAQTRLDHLRQVQSALNL
;
A
#
# COMPACT_ATOMS: atom_id res chain seq x y z
N MET A 1 23.92 9.40 7.27
CA MET A 1 22.54 9.30 7.72
C MET A 1 21.62 9.90 6.69
N PRO A 2 20.53 9.21 6.29
CA PRO A 2 19.59 9.82 5.36
C PRO A 2 18.88 11.01 6.01
N ASP A 3 18.62 12.04 5.22
CA ASP A 3 17.86 13.19 5.70
C ASP A 3 16.40 12.79 5.89
N PRO A 4 15.73 13.27 6.93
CA PRO A 4 14.31 13.05 7.09
C PRO A 4 13.52 13.92 6.12
N PHE A 5 12.30 13.49 5.82
CA PHE A 5 11.36 14.25 5.00
C PHE A 5 9.95 14.08 5.55
N LYS A 6 9.08 15.00 5.15
CA LYS A 6 7.70 14.99 5.63
C LYS A 6 6.90 13.90 4.91
N PHE A 7 6.12 13.14 5.68
CA PHE A 7 5.25 12.10 5.16
C PHE A 7 3.86 12.21 5.76
N GLU A 8 2.84 12.01 4.92
CA GLU A 8 1.46 11.92 5.35
C GLU A 8 0.79 10.72 4.68
N LEU A 9 0.07 9.94 5.48
CA LEU A 9 -0.79 8.86 4.99
C LEU A 9 -2.24 9.22 5.35
N VAL A 10 -3.08 9.35 4.33
CA VAL A 10 -4.46 9.82 4.48
C VAL A 10 -5.41 8.77 3.89
N SER A 11 -6.47 8.47 4.62
CA SER A 11 -7.62 7.72 4.12
C SER A 11 -8.80 8.69 3.96
N PRO A 12 -9.89 8.30 3.28
CA PRO A 12 -11.03 9.19 3.10
C PRO A 12 -11.61 9.73 4.41
N GLU A 13 -11.44 8.99 5.50
CA GLU A 13 -12.05 9.35 6.78
C GLU A 13 -11.13 10.14 7.69
N ARG A 14 -9.79 9.98 7.55
CA ARG A 14 -8.87 10.61 8.50
C ARG A 14 -7.42 10.59 8.04
N LEU A 15 -6.63 11.43 8.68
CA LEU A 15 -5.18 11.42 8.59
C LEU A 15 -4.66 10.31 9.52
N LEU A 16 -3.96 9.34 8.94
CA LEU A 16 -3.48 8.17 9.71
C LEU A 16 -2.06 8.36 10.23
N VAL A 17 -1.18 8.95 9.42
CA VAL A 17 0.22 9.20 9.79
C VAL A 17 0.60 10.58 9.30
N SER A 18 1.29 11.35 10.14
CA SER A 18 1.86 12.65 9.77
C SER A 18 3.12 12.87 10.59
N GLY A 19 4.23 13.11 9.92
CA GLY A 19 5.50 13.37 10.61
C GLY A 19 6.69 13.19 9.71
N GLU A 20 7.87 13.23 10.31
CA GLU A 20 9.13 13.05 9.59
C GLU A 20 9.54 11.58 9.56
N VAL A 21 9.98 11.13 8.39
CA VAL A 21 10.42 9.76 8.14
C VAL A 21 11.73 9.78 7.39
N GLU A 22 12.45 8.66 7.38
CA GLU A 22 13.69 8.53 6.62
C GLU A 22 13.49 7.89 5.27
N GLN A 23 12.54 6.95 5.18
CA GLN A 23 12.24 6.27 3.93
C GLN A 23 10.83 5.70 3.97
N VAL A 24 10.25 5.54 2.78
CA VAL A 24 8.95 4.88 2.62
C VAL A 24 9.02 3.97 1.40
N LEU A 25 8.73 2.69 1.59
CA LEU A 25 8.55 1.76 0.48
C LEU A 25 7.08 1.78 0.07
N VAL A 26 6.83 2.18 -1.16
CA VAL A 26 5.47 2.42 -1.69
C VAL A 26 5.11 1.33 -2.70
N PRO A 27 3.94 0.67 -2.56
CA PRO A 27 3.49 -0.33 -3.53
C PRO A 27 2.88 0.35 -4.77
N GLY A 28 3.72 0.87 -5.66
CA GLY A 28 3.27 1.51 -6.89
C GLY A 28 2.71 0.51 -7.89
N ALA A 29 1.72 0.94 -8.68
CA ALA A 29 1.06 0.07 -9.66
C ALA A 29 2.03 -0.47 -10.73
N GLU A 30 3.07 0.29 -11.05
CA GLU A 30 4.08 -0.12 -12.04
C GLU A 30 5.31 -0.74 -11.40
N GLY A 31 5.34 -0.88 -10.09
CA GLY A 31 6.42 -1.45 -9.32
C GLY A 31 6.60 -0.75 -8.00
N ASP A 32 7.18 -1.45 -7.04
CA ASP A 32 7.48 -0.87 -5.75
C ASP A 32 8.53 0.23 -5.89
N MET A 33 8.37 1.31 -5.14
CA MET A 33 9.35 2.38 -5.17
C MET A 33 9.73 2.78 -3.75
N THR A 34 11.04 2.97 -3.54
CA THR A 34 11.56 3.46 -2.27
C THR A 34 11.74 4.96 -2.36
N VAL A 35 11.04 5.70 -1.51
CA VAL A 35 11.11 7.16 -1.46
C VAL A 35 12.03 7.58 -0.34
N LEU A 36 13.03 8.36 -0.69
CA LEU A 36 13.98 8.99 0.25
C LEU A 36 13.86 10.51 0.12
N ALA A 37 14.52 11.24 1.00
CA ALA A 37 14.59 12.72 0.88
C ALA A 37 15.12 13.09 -0.50
N HIS A 38 14.60 14.18 -1.05
CA HIS A 38 15.01 14.71 -2.36
C HIS A 38 14.66 13.79 -3.54
N HIS A 39 13.76 12.84 -3.35
CA HIS A 39 13.25 12.01 -4.46
C HIS A 39 12.60 12.92 -5.51
N ALA A 40 12.83 12.60 -6.78
CA ALA A 40 12.24 13.36 -7.88
C ALA A 40 10.71 13.35 -7.78
N PRO A 41 10.04 14.46 -8.15
CA PRO A 41 8.56 14.49 -8.13
C PRO A 41 7.97 13.38 -8.99
N VAL A 42 6.96 12.71 -8.47
CA VAL A 42 6.26 11.64 -9.17
C VAL A 42 4.86 11.48 -8.59
N LEU A 43 3.93 11.09 -9.44
CA LEU A 43 2.58 10.69 -9.06
C LEU A 43 2.40 9.25 -9.53
N SER A 44 2.05 8.36 -8.61
CA SER A 44 1.87 6.93 -8.91
C SER A 44 0.57 6.42 -8.32
N THR A 45 -0.19 5.67 -9.10
CA THR A 45 -1.31 4.92 -8.54
C THR A 45 -0.76 3.73 -7.73
N LEU A 46 -1.56 3.24 -6.80
CA LEU A 46 -1.17 2.16 -5.90
C LEU A 46 -1.79 0.84 -6.32
N LYS A 47 -1.01 -0.25 -6.21
CA LYS A 47 -1.57 -1.60 -6.25
C LYS A 47 -1.83 -2.06 -4.82
N PRO A 48 -2.69 -3.06 -4.58
CA PRO A 48 -2.79 -3.65 -3.25
C PRO A 48 -1.43 -4.16 -2.80
N GLY A 49 -0.99 -3.72 -1.63
CA GLY A 49 0.34 -4.08 -1.15
C GLY A 49 0.65 -3.47 0.19
N VAL A 50 1.90 -3.65 0.62
CA VAL A 50 2.38 -3.17 1.92
C VAL A 50 3.19 -1.90 1.74
N LEU A 51 2.79 -0.85 2.46
CA LEU A 51 3.57 0.37 2.63
C LEU A 51 4.44 0.19 3.87
N ASP A 52 5.76 0.41 3.75
CA ASP A 52 6.69 0.30 4.86
C ASP A 52 7.31 1.66 5.14
N ILE A 53 7.09 2.18 6.34
CA ILE A 53 7.58 3.49 6.78
C ILE A 53 8.77 3.28 7.71
N GLY A 54 9.93 3.84 7.35
CA GLY A 54 11.11 3.82 8.19
C GLY A 54 11.30 5.16 8.88
N TYR A 55 11.29 5.16 10.21
CA TYR A 55 11.45 6.37 11.04
C TYR A 55 12.91 6.62 11.40
N PRO A 56 13.27 7.88 11.72
CA PRO A 56 14.64 8.21 12.17
C PRO A 56 15.09 7.41 13.40
N SER A 57 14.16 6.95 14.21
CA SER A 57 14.45 6.10 15.37
C SER A 57 14.92 4.69 15.01
N GLY A 58 14.80 4.30 13.73
CA GLY A 58 15.03 2.93 13.27
C GLY A 58 13.81 2.04 13.34
N GLU A 59 12.71 2.54 13.89
CA GLU A 59 11.45 1.80 13.93
C GLU A 59 10.81 1.78 12.56
N HIS A 60 10.00 0.75 12.30
CA HIS A 60 9.22 0.63 11.09
C HIS A 60 7.75 0.49 11.43
N GLN A 61 6.91 1.07 10.59
CA GLN A 61 5.46 0.91 10.67
C GLN A 61 4.96 0.48 9.30
N ARG A 62 4.11 -0.51 9.25
CA ARG A 62 3.62 -1.08 8.00
C ARG A 62 2.12 -1.02 7.93
N PHE A 63 1.63 -0.68 6.73
CA PHE A 63 0.20 -0.66 6.43
C PHE A 63 -0.07 -1.50 5.20
N PHE A 64 -1.16 -2.24 5.23
CA PHE A 64 -1.72 -2.81 4.01
C PHE A 64 -2.57 -1.73 3.34
N LEU A 65 -2.26 -1.42 2.09
CA LEU A 65 -2.99 -0.42 1.31
C LEU A 65 -3.74 -1.07 0.16
N ARG A 66 -4.89 -0.51 -0.17
CA ARG A 66 -5.65 -0.90 -1.35
C ARG A 66 -6.27 0.34 -1.96
N GLY A 67 -5.94 0.60 -3.23
CA GLY A 67 -6.45 1.76 -3.96
C GLY A 67 -5.81 3.07 -3.55
N GLY A 68 -5.91 4.05 -4.43
CA GLY A 68 -5.39 5.38 -4.18
C GLY A 68 -4.12 5.68 -4.95
N PHE A 69 -3.37 6.68 -4.48
CA PHE A 69 -2.15 7.12 -5.16
C PHE A 69 -1.15 7.72 -4.18
N ALA A 70 0.09 7.82 -4.63
CA ALA A 70 1.19 8.46 -3.91
C ALA A 70 1.74 9.60 -4.73
N GLU A 71 2.02 10.73 -4.08
CA GLU A 71 2.62 11.91 -4.70
C GLU A 71 3.87 12.32 -3.97
N VAL A 72 4.98 12.38 -4.70
CA VAL A 72 6.23 12.97 -4.22
C VAL A 72 6.32 14.39 -4.76
N ASN A 73 6.56 15.36 -3.88
CA ASN A 73 6.75 16.75 -4.25
C ASN A 73 7.86 17.34 -3.35
N PRO A 74 8.30 18.61 -3.61
CA PRO A 74 9.36 19.19 -2.79
C PRO A 74 9.07 19.26 -1.29
N ALA A 75 7.81 19.26 -0.89
CA ALA A 75 7.43 19.28 0.53
C ALA A 75 7.50 17.89 1.18
N GLY A 76 7.51 16.83 0.40
CA GLY A 76 7.58 15.47 0.92
C GLY A 76 6.73 14.48 0.15
N LEU A 77 6.24 13.46 0.85
CA LEU A 77 5.43 12.39 0.28
C LEU A 77 4.04 12.40 0.90
N ILE A 78 3.02 12.33 0.07
CA ILE A 78 1.62 12.16 0.49
C ILE A 78 1.09 10.90 -0.14
N VAL A 79 0.52 10.01 0.68
CA VAL A 79 -0.14 8.79 0.21
C VAL A 79 -1.62 8.90 0.57
N LEU A 80 -2.47 8.83 -0.47
CA LEU A 80 -3.92 8.81 -0.32
C LEU A 80 -4.40 7.40 -0.64
N ALA A 81 -4.84 6.68 0.38
CA ALA A 81 -5.26 5.28 0.24
C ALA A 81 -6.77 5.16 0.45
N GLU A 82 -7.44 4.40 -0.41
CA GLU A 82 -8.86 4.11 -0.21
C GLU A 82 -9.06 3.24 1.02
N THR A 83 -8.17 2.27 1.21
CA THR A 83 -8.15 1.41 2.40
C THR A 83 -6.72 1.37 2.92
N ALA A 84 -6.54 1.58 4.22
CA ALA A 84 -5.26 1.45 4.89
C ALA A 84 -5.47 0.77 6.24
N ILE A 85 -4.77 -0.34 6.46
CA ILE A 85 -4.88 -1.12 7.69
C ILE A 85 -3.48 -1.28 8.27
N ASP A 86 -3.29 -0.85 9.52
CA ASP A 86 -2.03 -1.07 10.23
C ASP A 86 -1.82 -2.57 10.39
N LEU A 87 -0.63 -3.09 10.02
CA LEU A 87 -0.37 -4.52 10.06
C LEU A 87 -0.39 -5.09 11.48
N VAL A 88 -0.22 -4.26 12.49
CA VAL A 88 -0.38 -4.69 13.88
C VAL A 88 -1.82 -5.13 14.13
N GLU A 89 -2.77 -4.51 13.42
CA GLU A 89 -4.20 -4.81 13.53
C GLU A 89 -4.70 -5.80 12.48
N LEU A 90 -3.86 -6.13 11.48
CA LEU A 90 -4.28 -7.02 10.39
C LEU A 90 -4.35 -8.45 10.89
N ASP A 91 -5.55 -9.00 10.83
CA ASP A 91 -5.81 -10.39 11.16
C ASP A 91 -5.59 -11.26 9.91
N ALA A 92 -4.84 -12.36 10.07
CA ALA A 92 -4.63 -13.34 9.02
C ALA A 92 -5.97 -13.89 8.49
N GLY A 93 -6.97 -14.01 9.37
CA GLY A 93 -8.31 -14.44 8.99
C GLY A 93 -9.00 -13.45 8.05
N GLN A 94 -8.83 -12.15 8.28
CA GLN A 94 -9.40 -11.13 7.40
C GLN A 94 -8.77 -11.16 6.01
N LEU A 95 -7.46 -11.34 5.95
CA LEU A 95 -6.76 -11.46 4.67
C LEU A 95 -7.19 -12.74 3.93
N ALA A 96 -7.28 -13.85 4.64
CA ALA A 96 -7.76 -15.11 4.06
C ALA A 96 -9.18 -14.98 3.52
N GLN A 97 -10.05 -14.26 4.23
CA GLN A 97 -11.42 -14.00 3.77
C GLN A 97 -11.44 -13.12 2.52
N ALA A 98 -10.59 -12.10 2.46
CA ALA A 98 -10.48 -11.24 1.28
C ALA A 98 -10.01 -12.03 0.05
N ILE A 99 -9.08 -12.96 0.24
CA ILE A 99 -8.61 -13.85 -0.83
C ILE A 99 -9.75 -14.75 -1.31
N LYS A 100 -10.49 -15.34 -0.38
CA LYS A 100 -11.61 -16.21 -0.71
C LYS A 100 -12.69 -15.45 -1.50
N ASP A 101 -13.02 -14.23 -1.08
CA ASP A 101 -13.98 -13.37 -1.78
C ASP A 101 -13.49 -13.05 -3.20
N ALA A 102 -12.20 -12.79 -3.39
CA ALA A 102 -11.62 -12.54 -4.70
C ALA A 102 -11.66 -13.78 -5.58
N GLU A 103 -11.42 -14.97 -5.01
CA GLU A 103 -11.55 -16.23 -5.74
C GLU A 103 -12.99 -16.47 -6.23
N GLU A 104 -13.98 -16.15 -5.40
CA GLU A 104 -15.38 -16.24 -5.77
C GLU A 104 -15.73 -15.24 -6.89
N ASP A 105 -15.19 -14.03 -6.82
CA ASP A 105 -15.39 -13.02 -7.86
C ASP A 105 -14.85 -13.49 -9.22
N VAL A 106 -13.69 -14.14 -9.23
CA VAL A 106 -13.14 -14.74 -10.46
C VAL A 106 -14.07 -15.83 -10.99
N ALA A 107 -14.57 -16.68 -10.09
CA ALA A 107 -15.41 -17.83 -10.47
C ALA A 107 -16.76 -17.42 -11.07
N VAL A 108 -17.35 -16.29 -10.60
CA VAL A 108 -18.66 -15.85 -11.04
C VAL A 108 -18.62 -14.81 -12.16
N ALA A 109 -17.43 -14.30 -12.51
CA ALA A 109 -17.30 -13.29 -13.56
C ALA A 109 -17.70 -13.87 -14.91
N SER A 110 -18.67 -13.22 -15.57
CA SER A 110 -19.19 -13.68 -16.87
C SER A 110 -18.53 -13.00 -18.05
N GLU A 111 -17.86 -11.85 -17.82
CA GLU A 111 -17.18 -11.11 -18.85
C GLU A 111 -15.65 -11.22 -18.66
N ASP A 112 -14.90 -11.28 -19.77
CA ASP A 112 -13.45 -11.43 -19.72
C ASP A 112 -12.80 -10.27 -18.95
N THR A 113 -13.23 -9.03 -19.20
CA THR A 113 -12.68 -7.86 -18.51
C THR A 113 -12.89 -7.93 -16.99
N ALA A 114 -14.09 -8.34 -16.56
CA ALA A 114 -14.40 -8.48 -15.15
C ALA A 114 -13.56 -9.60 -14.51
N ARG A 115 -13.38 -10.70 -15.25
CA ARG A 115 -12.54 -11.81 -14.79
C ARG A 115 -11.09 -11.41 -14.64
N ASP A 116 -10.56 -10.65 -15.60
CA ASP A 116 -9.17 -10.18 -15.56
C ASP A 116 -8.94 -9.25 -14.37
N ARG A 117 -9.87 -8.35 -14.07
CA ARG A 117 -9.78 -7.48 -12.90
C ARG A 117 -9.81 -8.26 -11.60
N ALA A 118 -10.71 -9.23 -11.50
CA ALA A 118 -10.82 -10.07 -10.31
C ALA A 118 -9.57 -10.92 -10.12
N GLN A 119 -9.02 -11.45 -11.20
CA GLN A 119 -7.78 -12.24 -11.15
C GLN A 119 -6.59 -11.40 -10.72
N THR A 120 -6.47 -10.18 -11.25
CA THR A 120 -5.39 -9.26 -10.86
C THR A 120 -5.47 -8.94 -9.38
N ARG A 121 -6.67 -8.67 -8.87
CA ARG A 121 -6.86 -8.39 -7.45
C ARG A 121 -6.50 -9.59 -6.58
N LEU A 122 -6.91 -10.78 -6.99
CA LEU A 122 -6.57 -12.03 -6.30
C LEU A 122 -5.05 -12.25 -6.25
N ASP A 123 -4.37 -12.04 -7.38
CA ASP A 123 -2.92 -12.20 -7.44
C ASP A 123 -2.21 -11.24 -6.50
N HIS A 124 -2.66 -9.98 -6.43
CA HIS A 124 -2.08 -8.99 -5.52
C HIS A 124 -2.30 -9.38 -4.05
N LEU A 125 -3.49 -9.87 -3.69
CA LEU A 125 -3.78 -10.32 -2.33
C LEU A 125 -2.90 -11.51 -1.93
N ARG A 126 -2.69 -12.44 -2.86
CA ARG A 126 -1.82 -13.59 -2.62
C ARG A 126 -0.35 -13.17 -2.44
N GLN A 127 0.10 -12.14 -3.19
CA GLN A 127 1.44 -11.60 -3.01
C GLN A 127 1.60 -11.00 -1.61
N VAL A 128 0.60 -10.27 -1.12
CA VAL A 128 0.63 -9.72 0.24
C VAL A 128 0.68 -10.84 1.27
N GLN A 129 -0.14 -11.87 1.10
CA GLN A 129 -0.16 -13.03 1.99
C GLN A 129 1.23 -13.69 2.06
N SER A 130 1.85 -13.89 0.92
CA SER A 130 3.19 -14.47 0.84
C SER A 130 4.24 -13.59 1.51
N ALA A 131 4.19 -12.27 1.26
CA ALA A 131 5.13 -11.32 1.83
C ALA A 131 5.04 -11.26 3.36
N LEU A 132 3.86 -11.49 3.92
CA LEU A 132 3.62 -11.48 5.36
C LEU A 132 3.77 -12.85 6.01
N ASN A 133 4.03 -13.90 5.24
CA ASN A 133 4.13 -15.29 5.73
C ASN A 133 2.84 -15.77 6.41
N LEU A 134 1.71 -15.38 5.87
CA LEU A 134 0.41 -15.77 6.40
C LEU A 134 -0.20 -16.97 5.67
#